data_837426f6e0caf18a2ba47305eba33e0a
#
_entry.id   837426f6e0caf18a2ba47305eba33e0a
#
_cell.length_a   1.000
_cell.length_b   1.000
_cell.length_c   1.000
_cell.angle_alpha   90.00
_cell.angle_beta   90.00
_cell.angle_gamma   90.00
#
_symmetry.space_group_name_H-M   'P 1'
#
loop_
_entity.id
_entity.type
_entity.pdbx_description
1 polymer ?
#
loop_
_entity_poly.entity_id
_entity_poly.type
_entity_poly.pdbx_seq_one_letter_code
_entity_poly.pdbx_strand_id
1 'polypeptide(L)'
;MQAIMRYELVINEALRSALMFDTPDEQINEFIRFFGKHIGCDRIYIFEDNKKKHVTNNTYEWCSEGIQPEIDFLQGVDMDIIDWWYKAFDKKENVIIQDVETIKKDHAYTYNTLKVQNVTRLVVCPIRY
;
A
#
# COMPACT_ATOMS: atom_id res chain seq x y z
N MET A 1 15.37 12.57 15.38
CA MET A 1 16.65 12.50 14.64
C MET A 1 17.08 11.06 14.39
N GLN A 2 17.33 10.27 15.40
CA GLN A 2 17.78 8.88 15.21
C GLN A 2 16.76 8.01 14.46
N ALA A 3 15.44 8.19 14.72
CA ALA A 3 14.40 7.44 14.04
C ALA A 3 14.35 7.75 12.54
N ILE A 4 14.47 9.04 12.15
CA ILE A 4 14.48 9.46 10.75
C ILE A 4 15.70 8.88 10.03
N MET A 5 16.88 8.96 10.63
CA MET A 5 18.10 8.39 10.07
C MET A 5 17.97 6.87 9.87
N ARG A 6 17.32 6.20 10.82
CA ARG A 6 17.10 4.76 10.75
C ARG A 6 16.21 4.38 9.54
N TYR A 7 15.14 5.14 9.29
CA TYR A 7 14.28 4.88 8.14
C TYR A 7 14.97 5.16 6.81
N GLU A 8 15.76 6.21 6.76
CA GLU A 8 16.57 6.51 5.57
C GLU A 8 17.56 5.37 5.27
N LEU A 9 18.21 4.83 6.28
CA LEU A 9 19.11 3.69 6.12
C LEU A 9 18.36 2.47 5.61
N VAL A 10 17.17 2.19 6.14
CA VAL A 10 16.34 1.06 5.68
C VAL A 10 15.96 1.24 4.22
N ILE A 11 15.53 2.45 3.82
CA ILE A 11 15.18 2.74 2.42
C ILE A 11 16.39 2.53 1.52
N ASN A 12 17.55 3.02 1.89
CA ASN A 12 18.77 2.87 1.11
C ASN A 12 19.18 1.40 0.97
N GLU A 13 19.10 0.62 2.02
CA GLU A 13 19.41 -0.80 1.98
C GLU A 13 18.36 -1.57 1.18
N ALA A 14 17.08 -1.19 1.25
CA ALA A 14 16.03 -1.78 0.44
C ALA A 14 16.27 -1.55 -1.06
N LEU A 15 16.66 -0.32 -1.43
CA LEU A 15 17.01 0.01 -2.81
C LEU A 15 18.24 -0.79 -3.28
N ARG A 16 19.25 -0.86 -2.45
CA ARG A 16 20.45 -1.64 -2.78
C ARG A 16 20.12 -3.11 -3.01
N SER A 17 19.31 -3.70 -2.13
CA SER A 17 18.89 -5.09 -2.27
C SER A 17 18.05 -5.29 -3.54
N ALA A 18 17.15 -4.37 -3.83
CA ALA A 18 16.33 -4.44 -5.03
C ALA A 18 17.16 -4.40 -6.31
N LEU A 19 18.20 -3.57 -6.36
CA LEU A 19 19.05 -3.42 -7.52
C LEU A 19 19.92 -4.66 -7.83
N MET A 20 19.96 -5.64 -6.92
CA MET A 20 20.62 -6.92 -7.17
C MET A 20 19.83 -7.82 -8.12
N PHE A 21 18.57 -7.51 -8.37
CA PHE A 21 17.70 -8.28 -9.25
C PHE A 21 17.65 -7.68 -10.65
N ASP A 22 17.30 -8.50 -11.64
CA ASP A 22 17.44 -8.13 -13.06
C ASP A 22 16.21 -7.48 -13.66
N THR A 23 15.02 -7.77 -13.15
CA THR A 23 13.76 -7.26 -13.73
C THR A 23 13.09 -6.24 -12.81
N PRO A 24 12.31 -5.29 -13.38
CA PRO A 24 11.55 -4.35 -12.56
C PRO A 24 10.62 -5.01 -11.55
N ASP A 25 9.93 -6.08 -11.95
CA ASP A 25 9.03 -6.80 -11.05
C ASP A 25 9.77 -7.40 -9.86
N GLU A 26 10.88 -8.05 -10.11
CA GLU A 26 11.72 -8.60 -9.04
C GLU A 26 12.26 -7.49 -8.13
N GLN A 27 12.67 -6.36 -8.72
CA GLN A 27 13.19 -5.22 -7.97
C GLN A 27 12.13 -4.62 -7.04
N ILE A 28 10.91 -4.44 -7.54
CA ILE A 28 9.81 -3.89 -6.74
C ILE A 28 9.44 -4.87 -5.63
N ASN A 29 9.32 -6.14 -5.94
CA ASN A 29 9.00 -7.17 -4.94
C ASN A 29 10.06 -7.23 -3.84
N GLU A 30 11.34 -7.16 -4.20
CA GLU A 30 12.41 -7.16 -3.20
C GLU A 30 12.41 -5.89 -2.35
N PHE A 31 12.16 -4.73 -2.98
CA PHE A 31 12.08 -3.47 -2.24
C PHE A 31 11.00 -3.52 -1.15
N ILE A 32 9.77 -3.92 -1.51
CA ILE A 32 8.68 -3.95 -0.54
C ILE A 32 8.86 -5.04 0.51
N ARG A 33 9.48 -6.17 0.14
CA ARG A 33 9.82 -7.23 1.09
C ARG A 33 10.81 -6.73 2.14
N PHE A 34 11.93 -6.16 1.67
CA PHE A 34 12.98 -5.68 2.57
C PHE A 34 12.46 -4.58 3.47
N PHE A 35 11.79 -3.58 2.86
CA PHE A 35 11.26 -2.43 3.58
C PHE A 35 10.21 -2.85 4.61
N GLY A 36 9.24 -3.67 4.20
CA GLY A 36 8.17 -4.14 5.09
C GLY A 36 8.68 -4.93 6.26
N LYS A 37 9.63 -5.83 6.00
CA LYS A 37 10.23 -6.64 7.06
C LYS A 37 10.96 -5.80 8.09
N HIS A 38 11.68 -4.77 7.64
CA HIS A 38 12.50 -3.95 8.53
C HIS A 38 11.71 -2.88 9.28
N ILE A 39 10.61 -2.36 8.72
CA ILE A 39 9.74 -1.43 9.46
C ILE A 39 8.72 -2.16 10.34
N GLY A 40 8.56 -3.48 10.16
CA GLY A 40 7.69 -4.29 11.00
C GLY A 40 6.21 -4.14 10.72
N CYS A 41 5.83 -3.85 9.48
CA CYS A 41 4.41 -3.83 9.11
C CYS A 41 3.93 -5.21 8.67
N ASP A 42 2.61 -5.40 8.63
CA ASP A 42 2.01 -6.69 8.26
C ASP A 42 1.94 -6.88 6.75
N ARG A 43 1.73 -5.79 6.00
CA ARG A 43 1.47 -5.87 4.57
C ARG A 43 1.86 -4.57 3.87
N ILE A 44 2.37 -4.70 2.65
CA ILE A 44 2.58 -3.56 1.75
C ILE A 44 1.91 -3.88 0.43
N TYR A 45 1.08 -2.94 -0.05
CA TYR A 45 0.45 -3.01 -1.36
C TYR A 45 1.04 -1.98 -2.30
N ILE A 46 1.07 -2.31 -3.60
CA ILE A 46 1.19 -1.32 -4.67
C ILE A 46 0.03 -1.53 -5.61
N PHE A 47 -0.71 -0.47 -5.87
CA PHE A 47 -1.85 -0.46 -6.79
C PHE A 47 -1.52 0.38 -8.00
N GLU A 48 -1.94 -0.08 -9.16
CA GLU A 48 -1.82 0.67 -10.41
C GLU A 48 -3.22 0.98 -10.94
N ASP A 49 -3.44 2.24 -11.29
CA ASP A 49 -4.71 2.70 -11.84
C ASP A 49 -4.78 2.44 -13.33
N ASN A 50 -5.90 1.91 -13.79
CA ASN A 50 -6.26 1.88 -15.20
C ASN A 50 -7.33 2.96 -15.43
N LYS A 51 -6.90 4.14 -15.83
CA LYS A 51 -7.80 5.29 -16.00
C LYS A 51 -8.83 5.07 -17.10
N LYS A 52 -8.46 4.33 -18.13
CA LYS A 52 -9.35 4.03 -19.25
C LYS A 52 -10.55 3.19 -18.82
N LYS A 53 -10.31 2.20 -17.97
CA LYS A 53 -11.37 1.34 -17.41
C LYS A 53 -11.93 1.86 -16.10
N HIS A 54 -11.34 2.91 -15.55
CA HIS A 54 -11.72 3.53 -14.28
C HIS A 54 -11.65 2.54 -13.11
N VAL A 55 -10.61 1.72 -13.09
CA VAL A 55 -10.38 0.74 -12.03
C VAL A 55 -8.95 0.81 -11.53
N THR A 56 -8.71 0.31 -10.32
CA THR A 56 -7.37 0.13 -9.79
C THR A 56 -7.14 -1.35 -9.48
N ASN A 57 -5.90 -1.79 -9.63
CA ASN A 57 -5.52 -3.18 -9.44
C ASN A 57 -4.34 -3.29 -8.48
N ASN A 58 -4.40 -4.25 -7.57
CA ASN A 58 -3.26 -4.57 -6.72
C ASN A 58 -2.24 -5.32 -7.55
N THR A 59 -1.14 -4.65 -7.92
CA THR A 59 -0.11 -5.20 -8.81
C THR A 59 0.96 -5.94 -8.02
N TYR A 60 1.34 -5.41 -6.86
CA TYR A 60 2.38 -6.01 -6.01
C TYR A 60 1.89 -6.04 -4.58
N GLU A 61 2.27 -7.09 -3.87
CA GLU A 61 1.93 -7.25 -2.46
C GLU A 61 3.05 -8.00 -1.75
N TRP A 62 3.37 -7.54 -0.55
CA TRP A 62 4.18 -8.28 0.40
C TRP A 62 3.41 -8.46 1.69
N CYS A 63 3.45 -9.66 2.25
CA CYS A 63 2.82 -9.99 3.52
C CYS A 63 3.86 -10.56 4.47
N SER A 64 3.79 -10.16 5.74
CA SER A 64 4.60 -10.81 6.77
C SER A 64 4.09 -12.23 7.04
N GLU A 65 4.88 -13.01 7.75
CA GLU A 65 4.52 -14.40 8.07
C GLU A 65 3.17 -14.46 8.78
N GLY A 66 2.29 -15.35 8.32
CA GLY A 66 0.96 -15.55 8.89
C GLY A 66 -0.11 -14.59 8.40
N ILE A 67 0.24 -13.59 7.58
CA ILE A 67 -0.71 -12.66 6.99
C ILE A 67 -1.16 -13.18 5.63
N GLN A 68 -2.48 -13.28 5.43
CA GLN A 68 -3.05 -13.81 4.19
C GLN A 68 -2.92 -12.81 3.05
N PRO A 69 -2.44 -13.24 1.87
CA PRO A 69 -2.43 -12.39 0.67
C PRO A 69 -3.85 -12.01 0.24
N GLU A 70 -3.99 -10.76 -0.25
CA GLU A 70 -5.27 -10.24 -0.75
C GLU A 70 -5.20 -9.85 -2.22
N ILE A 71 -4.03 -10.00 -2.86
CA ILE A 71 -3.79 -9.52 -4.22
C ILE A 71 -4.81 -10.05 -5.22
N ASP A 72 -5.20 -11.33 -5.12
CA ASP A 72 -6.14 -11.94 -6.05
C ASP A 72 -7.57 -11.41 -5.90
N PHE A 73 -7.90 -10.82 -4.76
CA PHE A 73 -9.23 -10.28 -4.46
C PHE A 73 -9.34 -8.78 -4.71
N LEU A 74 -8.23 -8.10 -4.97
CA LEU A 74 -8.18 -6.66 -5.14
C LEU A 74 -7.82 -6.28 -6.58
N GLN A 75 -8.57 -6.84 -7.53
CA GLN A 75 -8.41 -6.58 -8.95
C GLN A 75 -9.68 -5.93 -9.50
N GLY A 76 -9.52 -4.98 -10.42
CA GLY A 76 -10.65 -4.31 -11.03
C GLY A 76 -11.51 -3.53 -10.05
N VAL A 77 -10.90 -2.94 -9.02
CA VAL A 77 -11.62 -2.16 -8.02
C VAL A 77 -12.07 -0.84 -8.64
N ASP A 78 -13.38 -0.57 -8.60
CA ASP A 78 -13.94 0.65 -9.16
C ASP A 78 -13.39 1.89 -8.43
N MET A 79 -12.78 2.81 -9.19
CA MET A 79 -12.20 4.02 -8.61
C MET A 79 -13.25 4.91 -7.96
N ASP A 80 -14.51 4.86 -8.41
CA ASP A 80 -15.59 5.65 -7.81
C ASP A 80 -15.88 5.25 -6.37
N ILE A 81 -15.73 3.97 -6.05
CA ILE A 81 -16.02 3.46 -4.71
C ILE A 81 -15.01 3.99 -3.68
N ILE A 82 -13.80 4.28 -4.13
CA ILE A 82 -12.74 4.84 -3.28
C ILE A 82 -12.37 6.26 -3.72
N ASP A 83 -13.32 6.98 -4.28
CA ASP A 83 -13.13 8.35 -4.78
C ASP A 83 -12.55 9.30 -3.73
N TRP A 84 -12.90 9.11 -2.46
CA TRP A 84 -12.39 9.94 -1.38
C TRP A 84 -10.86 9.85 -1.22
N TRP A 85 -10.24 8.73 -1.61
CA TRP A 85 -8.78 8.61 -1.65
C TRP A 85 -8.19 9.53 -2.71
N TYR A 86 -8.77 9.50 -3.92
CA TYR A 86 -8.28 10.33 -5.03
C TYR A 86 -8.49 11.82 -4.77
N LYS A 87 -9.56 12.19 -4.08
CA LYS A 87 -9.76 13.57 -3.65
C LYS A 87 -8.68 14.05 -2.70
N ALA A 88 -8.24 13.19 -1.78
CA ALA A 88 -7.10 13.49 -0.90
C ALA A 88 -5.81 13.64 -1.72
N PHE A 89 -5.57 12.73 -2.66
CA PHE A 89 -4.38 12.77 -3.51
C PHE A 89 -4.33 14.04 -4.37
N ASP A 90 -5.46 14.50 -4.87
CA ASP A 90 -5.56 15.75 -5.64
C ASP A 90 -5.18 16.97 -4.81
N LYS A 91 -5.39 16.92 -3.51
CA LYS A 91 -4.95 17.95 -2.57
C LYS A 91 -3.51 17.75 -2.09
N LYS A 92 -2.79 16.80 -2.67
CA LYS A 92 -1.42 16.42 -2.30
C LYS A 92 -1.34 15.89 -0.86
N GLU A 93 -2.40 15.26 -0.40
CA GLU A 93 -2.47 14.62 0.91
C GLU A 93 -2.37 13.12 0.78
N ASN A 94 -1.87 12.45 1.82
CA ASN A 94 -1.93 11.00 1.95
C ASN A 94 -3.22 10.61 2.66
N VAL A 95 -3.66 9.37 2.45
CA VAL A 95 -4.76 8.82 3.23
C VAL A 95 -4.16 8.11 4.45
N ILE A 96 -4.51 8.57 5.64
CA ILE A 96 -4.01 8.02 6.90
C ILE A 96 -5.20 7.57 7.72
N ILE A 97 -5.28 6.26 7.99
CA ILE A 97 -6.33 5.67 8.82
C ILE A 97 -5.64 5.09 10.05
N GLN A 98 -5.73 5.79 11.19
CA GLN A 98 -5.11 5.34 12.44
C GLN A 98 -5.92 4.25 13.13
N ASP A 99 -7.24 4.26 12.91
CA ASP A 99 -8.17 3.28 13.43
C ASP A 99 -9.29 3.11 12.41
N VAL A 100 -9.42 1.92 11.84
CA VAL A 100 -10.40 1.62 10.80
C VAL A 100 -11.84 1.87 11.26
N GLU A 101 -12.11 1.75 12.55
CA GLU A 101 -13.46 1.99 13.07
C GLU A 101 -13.92 3.43 12.86
N THR A 102 -13.00 4.38 12.75
CA THR A 102 -13.34 5.81 12.56
C THR A 102 -13.95 6.10 11.18
N ILE A 103 -13.74 5.23 10.18
CA ILE A 103 -14.25 5.44 8.83
C ILE A 103 -15.52 4.65 8.52
N LYS A 104 -16.02 3.87 9.48
CA LYS A 104 -17.16 2.96 9.28
C LYS A 104 -18.40 3.67 8.76
N LYS A 105 -18.72 4.82 9.32
CA LYS A 105 -19.95 5.56 9.00
C LYS A 105 -19.87 6.23 7.63
N ASP A 106 -18.75 6.90 7.35
CA ASP A 106 -18.63 7.76 6.18
C ASP A 106 -18.07 7.02 4.95
N HIS A 107 -17.36 5.93 5.16
CA HIS A 107 -16.69 5.18 4.09
C HIS A 107 -16.89 3.68 4.27
N ALA A 108 -18.15 3.26 4.20
CA ALA A 108 -18.55 1.88 4.50
C ALA A 108 -17.85 0.84 3.62
N TYR A 109 -17.67 1.12 2.32
CA TYR A 109 -17.01 0.18 1.43
C TYR A 109 -15.56 -0.04 1.85
N THR A 110 -14.81 1.03 2.06
CA THR A 110 -13.41 0.94 2.50
C THR A 110 -13.32 0.23 3.85
N TYR A 111 -14.21 0.58 4.77
CA TYR A 111 -14.26 -0.07 6.08
C TYR A 111 -14.45 -1.59 5.96
N ASN A 112 -15.45 -2.02 5.21
CA ASN A 112 -15.76 -3.45 5.05
C ASN A 112 -14.62 -4.20 4.37
N THR A 113 -14.00 -3.59 3.35
CA THR A 113 -12.87 -4.18 2.64
C THR A 113 -11.68 -4.39 3.57
N LEU A 114 -11.36 -3.40 4.40
CA LEU A 114 -10.25 -3.49 5.33
C LEU A 114 -10.53 -4.45 6.49
N LYS A 115 -11.76 -4.49 6.98
CA LYS A 115 -12.14 -5.41 8.08
C LYS A 115 -12.01 -6.86 7.68
N VAL A 116 -12.40 -7.21 6.46
CA VAL A 116 -12.26 -8.58 5.94
C VAL A 116 -10.79 -9.01 5.92
N GLN A 117 -9.89 -8.07 5.70
CA GLN A 117 -8.44 -8.31 5.68
C GLN A 117 -7.80 -8.22 7.06
N ASN A 118 -8.56 -7.96 8.10
CA ASN A 118 -8.07 -7.73 9.46
C ASN A 118 -7.13 -6.51 9.56
N VAL A 119 -7.30 -5.53 8.69
CA VAL A 119 -6.52 -4.28 8.72
C VAL A 119 -7.14 -3.34 9.74
N THR A 120 -6.33 -2.85 10.67
CA THR A 120 -6.75 -1.86 11.67
C THR A 120 -6.22 -0.46 11.39
N ARG A 121 -5.08 -0.36 10.73
CA ARG A 121 -4.41 0.91 10.39
C ARG A 121 -3.87 0.82 8.98
N LEU A 122 -3.89 1.97 8.29
CA LEU A 122 -3.46 2.01 6.89
C LEU A 122 -2.90 3.39 6.56
N VAL A 123 -1.85 3.41 5.76
CA VAL A 123 -1.35 4.64 5.12
C VAL A 123 -1.29 4.39 3.63
N VAL A 124 -1.89 5.29 2.86
CA VAL A 124 -1.85 5.23 1.39
C VAL A 124 -1.20 6.51 0.87
N CYS A 125 -0.14 6.32 0.09
CA CYS A 125 0.61 7.42 -0.51
C CYS A 125 0.52 7.29 -2.03
N PRO A 126 0.16 8.37 -2.75
CA PRO A 126 0.16 8.32 -4.21
C PRO A 126 1.60 8.32 -4.74
N ILE A 127 1.83 7.53 -5.78
CA ILE A 127 3.09 7.56 -6.54
C ILE A 127 2.78 8.31 -7.83
N ARG A 128 3.49 9.42 -8.05
CA ARG A 128 3.29 10.29 -9.21
C ARG A 128 4.50 10.23 -10.13
N TYR A 129 4.25 10.29 -11.41
CA TYR A 129 5.30 10.34 -12.42
C TYR A 129 4.86 11.14 -13.64
#